data_2c992323f07f9004f0d0c8d445f53d14
#
_entry.id   2c992323f07f9004f0d0c8d445f53d14
#
_cell.length_a   1.000
_cell.length_b   1.000
_cell.length_c   1.000
_cell.angle_alpha   90.00
_cell.angle_beta   90.00
_cell.angle_gamma   90.00
#
_symmetry.space_group_name_H-M   'P 1'
#
loop_
_entity.id
_entity.type
_entity.pdbx_description
1 polymer ?
#
loop_
_entity_poly.entity_id
_entity_poly.type
_entity_poly.pdbx_seq_one_letter_code
_entity_poly.pdbx_strand_id
1 'polypeptide(L)' 'ALLIHHTDGTMVCFDAICTHLACTVQFQPEEGRIFCACHGGQYDMHTGANVAGPPPKPLKPYTVEVNDETVIIRRA' A
#
# COMPACT_ATOMS: atom_id res chain seq x y z
N ALA A 1 8.63 3.41 0.74
CA ALA A 1 7.69 2.27 0.78
C ALA A 1 6.65 2.48 1.88
N LEU A 2 5.45 1.98 1.66
CA LEU A 2 4.36 2.05 2.64
C LEU A 2 4.23 0.69 3.32
N LEU A 3 4.61 0.60 4.58
CA LEU A 3 4.48 -0.60 5.39
C LEU A 3 3.22 -0.49 6.25
N ILE A 4 2.33 -1.47 6.13
CA ILE A 4 1.09 -1.51 6.90
C ILE A 4 1.11 -2.74 7.81
N HIS A 5 0.93 -2.51 9.10
CA HIS A 5 0.77 -3.56 10.09
C HIS A 5 -0.71 -3.64 10.49
N HIS A 6 -1.39 -4.66 10.00
CA HIS A 6 -2.81 -4.85 10.30
C HIS A 6 -3.03 -5.36 11.72
N THR A 7 -4.23 -5.13 12.23
CA THR A 7 -4.59 -5.52 13.61
C THR A 7 -4.62 -7.04 13.82
N ASP A 8 -4.75 -7.82 12.75
CA ASP A 8 -4.68 -9.29 12.81
C ASP A 8 -3.25 -9.84 12.84
N GLY A 9 -2.24 -8.96 12.84
CA GLY A 9 -0.84 -9.34 12.86
C GLY A 9 -0.17 -9.43 11.49
N THR A 10 -0.94 -9.36 10.39
CA THR A 10 -0.35 -9.37 9.04
C THR A 10 0.36 -8.06 8.75
N MET A 11 1.46 -8.16 7.99
CA MET A 11 2.17 -7.00 7.47
C MET A 11 2.20 -7.05 5.96
N VAL A 12 1.92 -5.92 5.32
CA VAL A 12 2.05 -5.76 3.87
C VAL A 12 2.83 -4.49 3.58
N CYS A 13 3.52 -4.48 2.46
CA CYS A 13 4.30 -3.32 2.05
C CYS A 13 4.10 -3.07 0.56
N PHE A 14 3.89 -1.81 0.20
CA PHE A 14 3.68 -1.40 -1.18
C PHE A 14 4.58 -0.23 -1.53
N ASP A 15 4.81 -0.05 -2.83
CA ASP A 15 5.38 1.19 -3.32
C ASP A 15 4.41 2.33 -2.99
N ALA A 16 4.92 3.39 -2.38
CA ALA A 16 4.08 4.53 -1.96
C ALA A 16 3.76 5.49 -3.11
N ILE A 17 4.08 5.13 -4.34
CA ILE A 17 3.87 5.98 -5.51
C ILE A 17 2.59 5.54 -6.23
N CYS A 18 1.66 6.47 -6.40
CA CYS A 18 0.43 6.25 -7.15
C CYS A 18 0.74 5.85 -8.60
N THR A 19 0.05 4.83 -9.10
CA THR A 19 0.30 4.31 -10.45
C THR A 19 -0.26 5.22 -11.56
N HIS A 20 -1.02 6.25 -11.20
CA HIS A 20 -1.58 7.19 -12.18
C HIS A 20 -0.58 8.32 -12.52
N LEU A 21 -0.24 9.19 -11.55
CA LEU A 21 0.61 10.35 -11.79
C LEU A 21 1.78 10.47 -10.79
N ALA A 22 2.26 9.36 -10.28
CA ALA A 22 3.41 9.31 -9.39
C ALA A 22 3.26 10.15 -8.11
N CYS A 23 2.04 10.42 -7.67
CA CYS A 23 1.79 11.06 -6.39
C CYS A 23 1.98 10.06 -5.26
N THR A 24 2.43 10.55 -4.09
CA THR A 24 2.57 9.69 -2.93
C THR A 24 1.20 9.31 -2.37
N VAL A 25 1.00 8.01 -2.11
CA VAL A 25 -0.24 7.52 -1.50
C VAL A 25 -0.12 7.52 0.02
N GLN A 26 -1.25 7.51 0.70
CA GLN A 26 -1.34 7.50 2.16
C GLN A 26 -2.24 6.38 2.64
N PHE A 27 -1.86 5.72 3.72
CA PHE A 27 -2.73 4.77 4.37
C PHE A 27 -3.74 5.50 5.26
N GLN A 28 -5.02 5.20 5.07
CA GLN A 28 -6.11 5.74 5.86
C GLN A 28 -6.80 4.61 6.61
N PRO A 29 -6.33 4.26 7.81
CA PRO A 29 -6.86 3.10 8.54
C PRO A 29 -8.33 3.25 8.93
N GLU A 30 -8.77 4.46 9.24
CA GLU A 30 -10.17 4.72 9.60
C GLU A 30 -11.12 4.49 8.43
N GLU A 31 -10.62 4.73 7.21
CA GLU A 31 -11.39 4.50 5.99
C GLU A 31 -11.18 3.08 5.43
N GLY A 32 -10.19 2.36 5.95
CA GLY A 32 -9.86 1.02 5.48
C GLY A 32 -9.28 0.98 4.08
N ARG A 33 -8.50 2.00 3.69
CA ARG A 33 -7.98 2.12 2.32
C ARG A 33 -6.61 2.77 2.27
N ILE A 34 -5.95 2.62 1.11
CA ILE A 34 -4.81 3.42 0.72
C ILE A 34 -5.33 4.45 -0.28
N PHE A 35 -5.03 5.72 -0.05
CA PHE A 35 -5.63 6.83 -0.79
C PHE A 35 -4.58 7.69 -1.48
N CYS A 36 -4.84 8.06 -2.75
CA CYS A 36 -4.06 9.05 -3.46
C CYS A 36 -4.86 10.34 -3.58
N ALA A 37 -4.41 11.40 -2.90
CA ALA A 37 -5.14 12.67 -2.84
C ALA A 37 -5.12 13.45 -4.17
N CYS A 38 -4.21 13.13 -5.09
CA CYS A 38 -4.07 13.88 -6.35
C CYS A 38 -5.33 13.79 -7.22
N HIS A 39 -5.93 12.59 -7.33
CA HIS A 39 -7.10 12.37 -8.16
C HIS A 39 -8.14 11.48 -7.51
N GLY A 40 -8.06 11.29 -6.19
CA GLY A 40 -9.00 10.45 -5.47
C GLY A 40 -8.85 8.95 -5.71
N GLY A 41 -7.67 8.51 -6.17
CA GLY A 41 -7.40 7.09 -6.37
C GLY A 41 -7.43 6.33 -5.06
N GLN A 42 -7.95 5.10 -5.09
CA GLN A 42 -8.04 4.25 -3.91
C GLN A 42 -7.51 2.86 -4.22
N TYR A 43 -6.82 2.28 -3.23
CA TYR A 43 -6.24 0.94 -3.33
C TYR A 43 -6.65 0.12 -2.11
N ASP A 44 -6.76 -1.18 -2.31
CA ASP A 44 -7.03 -2.12 -1.23
C ASP A 44 -5.85 -2.17 -0.27
N MET A 45 -6.13 -2.07 1.04
CA MET A 45 -5.07 -2.04 2.05
C MET A 45 -4.42 -3.40 2.32
N HIS A 46 -5.00 -4.50 1.84
CA HIS A 46 -4.43 -5.84 1.99
C HIS A 46 -3.67 -6.30 0.76
N THR A 47 -4.17 -5.97 -0.44
CA THR A 47 -3.62 -6.49 -1.70
C THR A 47 -2.95 -5.43 -2.57
N GLY A 48 -3.23 -4.14 -2.33
CA GLY A 48 -2.75 -3.05 -3.17
C GLY A 48 -3.53 -2.91 -4.47
N ALA A 49 -4.60 -3.68 -4.67
CA ALA A 49 -5.40 -3.61 -5.88
C ALA A 49 -6.04 -2.22 -6.02
N ASN A 50 -6.09 -1.70 -7.24
CA ASN A 50 -6.77 -0.43 -7.53
C ASN A 50 -8.29 -0.66 -7.50
N VAL A 51 -8.97 0.01 -6.56
CA VAL A 51 -10.40 -0.21 -6.32
C VAL A 51 -11.27 0.95 -6.76
N ALA A 52 -10.73 2.16 -6.87
CA ALA A 52 -11.48 3.33 -7.31
C ALA A 52 -10.55 4.41 -7.86
N GLY A 53 -11.09 5.27 -8.70
CA GLY A 53 -10.38 6.41 -9.26
C GLY A 53 -9.60 6.06 -10.52
N PRO A 54 -8.79 7.01 -11.03
CA PRO A 54 -8.10 6.87 -12.31
C PRO A 54 -6.89 5.91 -12.33
N PRO A 55 -6.27 5.47 -11.21
CA PRO A 55 -5.11 4.59 -11.31
C PRO A 55 -5.40 3.32 -12.12
N PRO A 56 -4.63 3.03 -13.18
CA PRO A 56 -4.91 1.88 -14.07
C PRO A 56 -4.35 0.56 -13.56
N LYS A 57 -3.50 0.58 -12.53
CA LYS A 57 -2.77 -0.59 -12.06
C LYS A 57 -2.76 -0.63 -10.54
N PRO A 58 -2.63 -1.84 -9.95
CA PRO A 58 -2.42 -1.95 -8.50
C PRO A 58 -1.07 -1.36 -8.10
N LEU A 59 -0.91 -1.09 -6.79
CA LEU A 59 0.39 -0.72 -6.24
C LEU A 59 1.34 -1.91 -6.34
N LYS A 60 2.63 -1.64 -6.56
CA LYS A 60 3.65 -2.68 -6.55
C LYS A 60 3.84 -3.19 -5.12
N PRO A 61 3.71 -4.50 -4.88
CA PRO A 61 3.98 -5.05 -3.56
C PRO A 61 5.47 -5.25 -3.34
N TYR A 62 5.88 -5.15 -2.07
CA TYR A 62 7.18 -5.62 -1.61
C TYR A 62 6.98 -6.86 -0.76
N THR A 63 8.01 -7.72 -0.72
CA THR A 63 8.02 -8.86 0.19
C THR A 63 8.38 -8.37 1.59
N VAL A 64 7.62 -8.80 2.59
CA VAL A 64 7.86 -8.49 3.99
C VAL A 64 8.25 -9.76 4.72
N GLU A 65 9.40 -9.72 5.38
CA GLU A 65 9.89 -10.82 6.21
C GLU A 65 10.10 -10.29 7.62
N VAL A 66 9.57 -11.00 8.61
CA VAL A 66 9.74 -10.66 10.02
C VAL A 66 10.66 -11.69 10.66
N ASN A 67 11.75 -11.22 11.23
CA ASN A 67 12.79 -12.06 11.82
C ASN A 67 13.10 -11.53 13.22
N ASP A 68 12.56 -12.19 14.23
CA ASP A 68 12.59 -11.72 15.62
C ASP A 68 11.96 -10.32 15.71
N GLU A 69 12.75 -9.29 16.03
CA GLU A 69 12.30 -7.92 16.11
C GLU A 69 12.63 -7.11 14.85
N THR A 70 13.16 -7.78 13.83
CA THR A 70 13.59 -7.12 12.59
C THR A 70 12.57 -7.34 11.49
N VAL A 71 12.20 -6.27 10.80
CA VAL A 71 11.34 -6.32 9.61
C VAL A 71 12.21 -6.06 8.39
N ILE A 72 12.23 -7.01 7.45
CA ILE A 72 13.00 -6.91 6.22
C ILE A 72 12.03 -6.72 5.06
N ILE A 73 12.24 -5.67 4.27
CA ILE A 73 11.41 -5.35 3.11
C ILE A 73 12.27 -5.51 1.87
N ARG A 74 11.78 -6.31 0.93
CA ARG A 74 12.48 -6.57 -0.34
C ARG A 74 11.55 -6.33 -1.51
N ARG A 75 12.12 -5.93 -2.63
CA ARG A 75 11.35 -5.87 -3.88
C ARG A 75 10.90 -7.26 -4.29
N ALA A 76 9.65 -7.32 -4.64
CA ALA A 76 9.06 -8.57 -5.12
C ALA A 76 9.52 -8.90 -6.54
#